data_328a3f664950bf75b0bdcf843e15fabf
#
_entry.id   328a3f664950bf75b0bdcf843e15fabf
#
_cell.length_a   1.000
_cell.length_b   1.000
_cell.length_c   1.000
_cell.angle_alpha   90.00
_cell.angle_beta   90.00
_cell.angle_gamma   90.00
#
_symmetry.space_group_name_H-M   'P 1'
#
loop_
_entity.id
_entity.type
_entity.pdbx_description
1 polymer ?
#
loop_
_entity_poly.entity_id
_entity_poly.type
_entity_poly.pdbx_seq_one_letter_code
_entity_poly.pdbx_strand_id
1 'polypeptide(L)'
;MNLHGGFADTGLVAAPWRSAPDSRIGFENPMKTKVQLRNVETSDLPLFFEHQRDPIAVAMVAFRSRDRAAFDQHWAKILADDSCLKKTIVFDGQVVGHIGSWLSEGKREIGYWIDRAFWGRGIATEAISAFVLLEQTRPLYASVAKHNAASIRVLQKCGFKLSHSVEEASNDADASHVLLTLTA
;
A
#
# COMPACT_ATOMS: atom_id res chain seq x y z
N MET A 1 -13.41 -35.81 88.51
CA MET A 1 -12.12 -35.12 88.74
C MET A 1 -11.83 -34.35 87.47
N ASN A 2 -12.15 -33.09 87.50
CA ASN A 2 -11.36 -31.88 87.28
C ASN A 2 -10.23 -32.06 86.24
N LEU A 3 -10.07 -31.19 85.20
CA LEU A 3 -9.89 -29.70 85.23
C LEU A 3 -9.89 -29.24 83.78
N HIS A 4 -10.57 -28.21 83.48
CA HIS A 4 -10.23 -26.85 83.03
C HIS A 4 -9.03 -26.69 82.10
N GLY A 5 -9.26 -25.95 81.02
CA GLY A 5 -8.29 -25.10 80.31
C GLY A 5 -8.64 -25.00 78.81
N GLY A 6 -9.12 -23.98 78.38
CA GLY A 6 -8.59 -22.68 78.08
C GLY A 6 -8.82 -22.42 76.60
N PHE A 7 -9.83 -21.63 76.29
CA PHE A 7 -10.03 -21.08 74.95
C PHE A 7 -8.92 -20.11 74.59
N ALA A 8 -8.16 -20.35 73.56
CA ALA A 8 -7.30 -19.34 73.00
C ALA A 8 -7.96 -18.87 71.67
N ASP A 9 -8.40 -17.64 71.77
CA ASP A 9 -8.88 -16.81 70.67
C ASP A 9 -7.69 -16.53 69.71
N THR A 10 -7.71 -17.10 68.53
CA THR A 10 -6.81 -16.72 67.45
C THR A 10 -7.57 -15.90 66.42
N GLY A 11 -7.49 -14.57 66.62
CA GLY A 11 -8.00 -13.59 65.69
C GLY A 11 -7.49 -13.82 64.27
N LEU A 12 -8.41 -14.09 63.37
CA LEU A 12 -8.15 -14.02 61.93
C LEU A 12 -7.92 -12.57 61.53
N VAL A 13 -6.67 -12.19 61.36
CA VAL A 13 -6.30 -10.95 60.71
C VAL A 13 -6.60 -11.10 59.20
N ALA A 14 -7.63 -10.40 58.72
CA ALA A 14 -7.92 -10.30 57.32
C ALA A 14 -6.71 -9.68 56.57
N ALA A 15 -6.13 -10.44 55.65
CA ALA A 15 -5.09 -9.96 54.77
C ALA A 15 -5.64 -8.86 53.84
N PRO A 16 -4.90 -7.76 53.62
CA PRO A 16 -5.36 -6.71 52.73
C PRO A 16 -5.44 -7.20 51.30
N TRP A 17 -6.54 -6.89 50.65
CA TRP A 17 -6.77 -7.05 49.21
C TRP A 17 -5.59 -6.48 48.44
N ARG A 18 -4.79 -7.32 47.84
CA ARG A 18 -3.89 -6.87 46.77
C ARG A 18 -4.76 -6.50 45.59
N SER A 19 -4.74 -5.24 45.22
CA SER A 19 -5.33 -4.70 44.01
C SER A 19 -4.94 -5.57 42.84
N ALA A 20 -5.91 -6.02 42.07
CA ALA A 20 -5.67 -6.70 40.79
C ALA A 20 -4.77 -5.81 39.91
N PRO A 21 -3.81 -6.39 39.18
CA PRO A 21 -3.01 -5.60 38.26
C PRO A 21 -3.94 -4.97 37.20
N ASP A 22 -3.74 -3.67 37.04
CA ASP A 22 -4.44 -2.83 36.07
C ASP A 22 -4.33 -3.46 34.68
N SER A 23 -5.42 -4.05 34.21
CA SER A 23 -5.54 -4.71 32.91
C SER A 23 -5.66 -3.70 31.76
N ARG A 24 -4.82 -2.68 31.78
CA ARG A 24 -4.54 -1.81 30.63
C ARG A 24 -3.32 -2.30 29.87
N ILE A 25 -3.27 -3.61 29.61
CA ILE A 25 -2.51 -4.08 28.46
C ILE A 25 -3.39 -3.71 27.27
N GLY A 26 -3.04 -2.60 26.63
CA GLY A 26 -3.63 -2.21 25.37
C GLY A 26 -3.44 -3.39 24.42
N PHE A 27 -4.54 -4.05 24.06
CA PHE A 27 -4.56 -4.91 22.89
C PHE A 27 -4.26 -4.00 21.71
N GLU A 28 -3.00 -3.93 21.29
CA GLU A 28 -2.66 -3.40 19.98
C GLU A 28 -3.45 -4.23 18.99
N ASN A 29 -4.42 -3.57 18.35
CA ASN A 29 -5.25 -4.17 17.33
C ASN A 29 -4.32 -4.66 16.19
N PRO A 30 -4.15 -5.98 15.97
CA PRO A 30 -3.19 -6.51 15.00
C PRO A 30 -3.55 -6.23 13.53
N MET A 31 -4.58 -5.41 13.29
CA MET A 31 -5.08 -5.04 11.96
C MET A 31 -4.87 -3.57 11.60
N LYS A 32 -3.94 -2.88 12.27
CA LYS A 32 -3.54 -1.56 11.79
C LYS A 32 -2.62 -1.77 10.59
N THR A 33 -3.16 -1.66 9.39
CA THR A 33 -2.37 -1.68 8.16
C THR A 33 -1.22 -0.69 8.31
N LYS A 34 0.01 -1.18 8.20
CA LYS A 34 1.22 -0.33 8.29
C LYS A 34 1.36 0.57 7.08
N VAL A 35 0.57 0.32 6.02
CA VAL A 35 0.54 1.10 4.79
C VAL A 35 -0.47 2.23 4.92
N GLN A 36 -0.02 3.45 4.61
CA GLN A 36 -0.84 4.66 4.58
C GLN A 36 -0.70 5.35 3.24
N LEU A 37 -1.80 5.91 2.74
CA LEU A 37 -1.82 6.79 1.58
C LEU A 37 -2.03 8.23 2.04
N ARG A 38 -1.10 9.12 1.70
CA ARG A 38 -1.27 10.56 1.90
C ARG A 38 -1.11 11.33 0.61
N ASN A 39 -1.45 12.60 0.61
CA ASN A 39 -1.19 13.45 -0.54
C ASN A 39 0.32 13.52 -0.82
N VAL A 40 0.66 13.65 -2.10
CA VAL A 40 2.05 13.84 -2.51
C VAL A 40 2.51 15.24 -2.07
N GLU A 41 3.69 15.28 -1.48
CA GLU A 41 4.40 16.51 -1.12
C GLU A 41 5.63 16.68 -2.03
N THR A 42 6.04 17.91 -2.30
CA THR A 42 7.24 18.17 -3.12
C THR A 42 8.49 17.57 -2.50
N SER A 43 8.54 17.44 -1.19
CA SER A 43 9.60 16.75 -0.43
C SER A 43 9.72 15.26 -0.72
N ASP A 44 8.70 14.61 -1.31
CA ASP A 44 8.74 13.19 -1.70
C ASP A 44 9.47 12.97 -3.02
N LEU A 45 9.47 13.98 -3.89
CA LEU A 45 9.96 13.85 -5.27
C LEU A 45 11.41 13.38 -5.38
N PRO A 46 12.35 13.81 -4.52
CA PRO A 46 13.71 13.28 -4.54
C PRO A 46 13.75 11.76 -4.35
N LEU A 47 12.93 11.20 -3.44
CA LEU A 47 12.84 9.76 -3.22
C LEU A 47 12.21 9.05 -4.42
N PHE A 48 11.14 9.60 -4.99
CA PHE A 48 10.51 9.04 -6.20
C PHE A 48 11.48 9.01 -7.38
N PHE A 49 12.34 10.03 -7.49
CA PHE A 49 13.39 10.07 -8.50
C PHE A 49 14.41 8.95 -8.30
N GLU A 50 14.88 8.73 -7.07
CA GLU A 50 15.82 7.64 -6.78
C GLU A 50 15.19 6.26 -7.01
N HIS A 51 13.91 6.07 -6.65
CA HIS A 51 13.21 4.81 -6.87
C HIS A 51 13.17 4.41 -8.36
N GLN A 52 12.94 5.38 -9.27
CA GLN A 52 12.88 5.09 -10.71
C GLN A 52 14.29 4.88 -11.34
N ARG A 53 15.38 5.11 -10.60
CA ARG A 53 16.75 4.88 -11.08
C ARG A 53 17.25 3.46 -10.79
N ASP A 54 16.57 2.68 -9.96
CA ASP A 54 16.94 1.29 -9.72
C ASP A 54 16.77 0.47 -11.01
N PRO A 55 17.85 -0.08 -11.59
CA PRO A 55 17.80 -0.72 -12.89
C PRO A 55 16.94 -2.00 -12.88
N ILE A 56 16.84 -2.69 -11.73
CA ILE A 56 16.00 -3.88 -11.57
C ILE A 56 14.53 -3.47 -11.59
N ALA A 57 14.17 -2.39 -10.87
CA ALA A 57 12.82 -1.89 -10.86
C ALA A 57 12.38 -1.36 -12.24
N VAL A 58 13.27 -0.65 -12.93
CA VAL A 58 13.04 -0.15 -14.30
C VAL A 58 12.82 -1.32 -15.27
N ALA A 59 13.62 -2.38 -15.19
CA ALA A 59 13.47 -3.55 -16.05
C ALA A 59 12.10 -4.23 -15.88
N MET A 60 11.45 -4.10 -14.72
CA MET A 60 10.12 -4.71 -14.47
C MET A 60 8.96 -3.97 -15.13
N VAL A 61 9.13 -2.70 -15.50
CA VAL A 61 8.03 -1.85 -15.99
C VAL A 61 8.10 -1.51 -17.49
N ALA A 62 9.11 -2.03 -18.23
CA ALA A 62 9.37 -1.71 -19.64
C ALA A 62 9.37 -0.19 -19.91
N PHE A 63 9.88 0.58 -18.98
CA PHE A 63 9.88 2.03 -18.97
C PHE A 63 11.32 2.55 -18.91
N ARG A 64 11.61 3.61 -19.65
CA ARG A 64 12.91 4.30 -19.50
C ARG A 64 12.83 5.29 -18.36
N SER A 65 13.75 5.16 -17.39
CA SER A 65 13.89 6.18 -16.33
C SER A 65 14.15 7.55 -16.95
N ARG A 66 13.48 8.56 -16.43
CA ARG A 66 13.68 9.94 -16.83
C ARG A 66 14.97 10.48 -16.22
N ASP A 67 15.66 11.36 -16.93
CA ASP A 67 16.66 12.21 -16.29
C ASP A 67 15.98 13.18 -15.30
N ARG A 68 16.77 13.89 -14.53
CA ARG A 68 16.24 14.76 -13.48
C ARG A 68 15.32 15.85 -14.01
N ALA A 69 15.69 16.50 -15.12
CA ALA A 69 14.90 17.60 -15.68
C ALA A 69 13.55 17.10 -16.24
N ALA A 70 13.57 15.98 -16.98
CA ALA A 70 12.35 15.36 -17.50
C ALA A 70 11.45 14.81 -16.37
N PHE A 71 12.03 14.31 -15.28
CA PHE A 71 11.30 13.89 -14.11
C PHE A 71 10.60 15.08 -13.42
N ASP A 72 11.31 16.15 -13.17
CA ASP A 72 10.77 17.34 -12.51
C ASP A 72 9.63 17.97 -13.35
N GLN A 73 9.80 18.07 -14.67
CA GLN A 73 8.73 18.52 -15.56
C GLN A 73 7.51 17.60 -15.55
N HIS A 74 7.73 16.30 -15.53
CA HIS A 74 6.64 15.31 -15.47
C HIS A 74 5.83 15.44 -14.18
N TRP A 75 6.52 15.52 -13.04
CA TRP A 75 5.86 15.66 -11.75
C TRP A 75 5.20 17.02 -11.55
N ALA A 76 5.77 18.09 -12.10
CA ALA A 76 5.11 19.39 -12.12
C ALA A 76 3.76 19.34 -12.83
N LYS A 77 3.67 18.63 -13.98
CA LYS A 77 2.39 18.43 -14.69
C LYS A 77 1.41 17.60 -13.86
N ILE A 78 1.87 16.48 -13.27
CA ILE A 78 1.02 15.63 -12.43
C ILE A 78 0.49 16.39 -11.22
N LEU A 79 1.32 17.20 -10.57
CA LEU A 79 0.91 17.96 -9.38
C LEU A 79 -0.10 19.06 -9.73
N ALA A 80 0.00 19.67 -10.90
CA ALA A 80 -0.91 20.69 -11.39
C ALA A 80 -2.22 20.15 -11.95
N ASP A 81 -2.32 18.85 -12.23
CA ASP A 81 -3.50 18.23 -12.82
C ASP A 81 -4.43 17.69 -11.73
N ASP A 82 -5.53 18.39 -11.47
CA ASP A 82 -6.55 17.99 -10.50
C ASP A 82 -7.35 16.75 -10.94
N SER A 83 -7.32 16.39 -12.22
CA SER A 83 -7.94 15.17 -12.72
C SER A 83 -7.13 13.90 -12.34
N CYS A 84 -5.86 14.06 -12.01
CA CYS A 84 -5.00 12.97 -11.54
C CYS A 84 -5.15 12.76 -10.04
N LEU A 85 -5.68 11.63 -9.62
CA LEU A 85 -5.57 11.21 -8.22
C LEU A 85 -4.17 10.65 -7.98
N LYS A 86 -3.42 11.25 -7.04
CA LYS A 86 -2.03 10.89 -6.75
C LYS A 86 -1.80 10.82 -5.25
N LYS A 87 -1.12 9.76 -4.80
CA LYS A 87 -0.82 9.51 -3.38
C LYS A 87 0.61 9.02 -3.19
N THR A 88 1.21 9.44 -2.10
CA THR A 88 2.43 8.85 -1.56
C THR A 88 2.08 7.63 -0.74
N ILE A 89 2.82 6.54 -0.94
CA ILE A 89 2.71 5.32 -0.16
C ILE A 89 3.72 5.40 0.99
N VAL A 90 3.21 5.36 2.21
CA VAL A 90 4.00 5.36 3.44
C VAL A 90 3.86 4.00 4.11
N PHE A 91 4.98 3.41 4.53
CA PHE A 91 5.02 2.17 5.29
C PHE A 91 5.92 2.35 6.52
N ASP A 92 5.38 2.08 7.71
CA ASP A 92 6.08 2.29 8.99
C ASP A 92 6.71 3.69 9.09
N GLY A 93 5.98 4.74 8.63
CA GLY A 93 6.44 6.13 8.67
C GLY A 93 7.45 6.52 7.58
N GLN A 94 7.86 5.61 6.71
CA GLN A 94 8.79 5.86 5.61
C GLN A 94 8.07 5.97 4.27
N VAL A 95 8.50 6.91 3.44
CA VAL A 95 8.05 7.01 2.05
C VAL A 95 8.66 5.86 1.25
N VAL A 96 7.80 4.95 0.74
CA VAL A 96 8.23 3.74 0.05
C VAL A 96 7.77 3.67 -1.41
N GLY A 97 7.03 4.66 -1.88
CA GLY A 97 6.56 4.69 -3.24
C GLY A 97 5.43 5.68 -3.47
N HIS A 98 4.81 5.56 -4.63
CA HIS A 98 3.65 6.36 -5.01
C HIS A 98 2.66 5.53 -5.82
N ILE A 99 1.42 6.00 -5.89
CA ILE A 99 0.33 5.44 -6.66
C ILE A 99 -0.51 6.57 -7.22
N GLY A 100 -1.01 6.41 -8.44
CA GLY A 100 -1.88 7.41 -9.05
C GLY A 100 -2.77 6.85 -10.11
N SER A 101 -3.81 7.63 -10.48
CA SER A 101 -4.67 7.37 -11.62
C SER A 101 -4.80 8.62 -12.48
N TRP A 102 -4.91 8.43 -13.77
CA TRP A 102 -5.03 9.49 -14.78
C TRP A 102 -5.93 9.07 -15.92
N LEU A 103 -6.38 10.04 -16.69
CA LEU A 103 -7.13 9.78 -17.92
C LEU A 103 -6.17 9.65 -19.10
N SER A 104 -6.22 8.52 -19.81
CA SER A 104 -5.44 8.25 -21.01
C SER A 104 -6.38 7.70 -22.07
N GLU A 105 -6.49 8.37 -23.23
CA GLU A 105 -7.32 7.95 -24.35
C GLU A 105 -8.77 7.57 -23.97
N GLY A 106 -9.34 8.34 -23.05
CA GLY A 106 -10.71 8.10 -22.52
C GLY A 106 -10.82 6.96 -21.51
N LYS A 107 -9.73 6.34 -21.11
CA LYS A 107 -9.66 5.27 -20.11
C LYS A 107 -9.05 5.82 -18.81
N ARG A 108 -9.64 5.49 -17.66
CA ARG A 108 -9.04 5.77 -16.36
C ARG A 108 -8.00 4.70 -16.06
N GLU A 109 -6.74 5.09 -16.04
CA GLU A 109 -5.62 4.19 -15.79
C GLU A 109 -5.06 4.37 -14.38
N ILE A 110 -4.51 3.29 -13.81
CA ILE A 110 -3.81 3.27 -12.54
C ILE A 110 -2.37 2.80 -12.75
N GLY A 111 -1.45 3.44 -12.03
CA GLY A 111 -0.05 3.01 -11.95
C GLY A 111 0.50 3.24 -10.55
N TYR A 112 1.49 2.43 -10.20
CA TYR A 112 2.16 2.54 -8.91
C TYR A 112 3.64 2.18 -9.00
N TRP A 113 4.39 2.66 -8.05
CA TRP A 113 5.80 2.34 -7.86
C TRP A 113 6.09 2.06 -6.39
N ILE A 114 6.81 0.98 -6.12
CA ILE A 114 7.32 0.65 -4.78
C ILE A 114 8.84 0.52 -4.87
N ASP A 115 9.54 1.18 -3.95
CA ASP A 115 10.97 0.98 -3.78
C ASP A 115 11.30 -0.51 -3.62
N ARG A 116 12.29 -0.98 -4.36
CA ARG A 116 12.71 -2.39 -4.39
C ARG A 116 13.05 -2.95 -3.00
N ALA A 117 13.61 -2.13 -2.11
CA ALA A 117 13.91 -2.54 -0.74
C ALA A 117 12.67 -3.00 0.06
N PHE A 118 11.47 -2.65 -0.40
CA PHE A 118 10.19 -2.97 0.23
C PHE A 118 9.36 -4.02 -0.51
N TRP A 119 9.88 -4.63 -1.58
CA TRP A 119 9.17 -5.66 -2.31
C TRP A 119 8.94 -6.93 -1.47
N GLY A 120 7.92 -7.72 -1.82
CA GLY A 120 7.61 -8.98 -1.14
C GLY A 120 6.91 -8.85 0.21
N ARG A 121 6.64 -7.61 0.68
CA ARG A 121 6.02 -7.33 2.00
C ARG A 121 4.51 -7.11 1.96
N GLY A 122 3.85 -7.29 0.81
CA GLY A 122 2.41 -7.07 0.65
C GLY A 122 2.00 -5.61 0.46
N ILE A 123 2.93 -4.65 0.56
CA ILE A 123 2.69 -3.20 0.54
C ILE A 123 1.91 -2.77 -0.71
N ALA A 124 2.27 -3.26 -1.89
CA ALA A 124 1.58 -2.92 -3.13
C ALA A 124 0.11 -3.36 -3.10
N THR A 125 -0.18 -4.55 -2.56
CA THR A 125 -1.56 -5.04 -2.43
C THR A 125 -2.38 -4.16 -1.50
N GLU A 126 -1.84 -3.81 -0.33
CA GLU A 126 -2.52 -2.93 0.64
C GLU A 126 -2.72 -1.53 0.05
N ALA A 127 -1.69 -0.97 -0.60
CA ALA A 127 -1.76 0.37 -1.21
C ALA A 127 -2.82 0.44 -2.32
N ILE A 128 -2.86 -0.55 -3.23
CA ILE A 128 -3.86 -0.59 -4.30
C ILE A 128 -5.25 -0.79 -3.71
N SER A 129 -5.43 -1.72 -2.75
CA SER A 129 -6.72 -1.93 -2.09
C SER A 129 -7.26 -0.67 -1.42
N ALA A 130 -6.39 0.10 -0.76
CA ALA A 130 -6.77 1.39 -0.19
C ALA A 130 -7.05 2.45 -1.27
N PHE A 131 -6.27 2.45 -2.36
CA PHE A 131 -6.40 3.43 -3.42
C PHE A 131 -7.69 3.27 -4.23
N VAL A 132 -8.12 2.04 -4.53
CA VAL A 132 -9.36 1.78 -5.29
C VAL A 132 -10.63 2.17 -4.52
N LEU A 133 -10.54 2.37 -3.20
CA LEU A 133 -11.61 2.94 -2.39
C LEU A 133 -11.70 4.47 -2.55
N LEU A 134 -10.59 5.12 -2.91
CA LEU A 134 -10.52 6.56 -3.18
C LEU A 134 -10.85 6.88 -4.64
N GLU A 135 -10.33 6.07 -5.58
CA GLU A 135 -10.60 6.17 -7.01
C GLU A 135 -11.83 5.33 -7.35
N GLN A 136 -12.97 5.99 -7.50
CA GLN A 136 -14.26 5.33 -7.72
C GLN A 136 -14.64 5.20 -9.19
N THR A 137 -13.87 5.81 -10.11
CA THR A 137 -14.14 5.69 -11.55
C THR A 137 -13.99 4.25 -12.01
N ARG A 138 -15.00 3.75 -12.72
CA ARG A 138 -15.00 2.41 -13.30
C ARG A 138 -15.41 2.48 -14.77
N PRO A 139 -14.86 1.63 -15.62
CA PRO A 139 -13.77 0.69 -15.36
C PRO A 139 -12.43 1.38 -15.08
N LEU A 140 -11.60 0.78 -14.21
CA LEU A 140 -10.23 1.21 -13.94
C LEU A 140 -9.26 0.23 -14.60
N TYR A 141 -8.30 0.74 -15.37
CA TYR A 141 -7.38 -0.05 -16.18
C TYR A 141 -5.97 -0.02 -15.62
N ALA A 142 -5.24 -1.11 -15.76
CA ALA A 142 -3.82 -1.20 -15.44
C ALA A 142 -3.06 -1.89 -16.58
N SER A 143 -2.12 -1.18 -17.22
CA SER A 143 -1.21 -1.74 -18.23
C SER A 143 0.05 -2.24 -17.54
N VAL A 144 0.41 -3.50 -17.74
CA VAL A 144 1.53 -4.17 -17.06
C VAL A 144 2.37 -4.96 -18.05
N ALA A 145 3.69 -4.83 -17.97
CA ALA A 145 4.60 -5.64 -18.76
C ALA A 145 4.38 -7.14 -18.49
N LYS A 146 4.24 -7.95 -19.56
CA LYS A 146 3.92 -9.39 -19.46
C LYS A 146 4.86 -10.17 -18.54
N HIS A 147 6.13 -9.80 -18.50
CA HIS A 147 7.13 -10.43 -17.65
C HIS A 147 7.04 -10.03 -16.17
N ASN A 148 6.29 -8.96 -15.85
CA ASN A 148 6.10 -8.52 -14.46
C ASN A 148 4.97 -9.32 -13.77
N ALA A 149 5.21 -10.62 -13.63
CA ALA A 149 4.25 -11.53 -12.99
C ALA A 149 3.91 -11.11 -11.54
N ALA A 150 4.80 -10.38 -10.88
CA ALA A 150 4.54 -9.87 -9.52
C ALA A 150 3.45 -8.81 -9.52
N SER A 151 3.53 -7.80 -10.39
CA SER A 151 2.51 -6.75 -10.53
C SER A 151 1.16 -7.34 -10.98
N ILE A 152 1.17 -8.27 -11.93
CA ILE A 152 -0.05 -8.97 -12.38
C ILE A 152 -0.75 -9.65 -11.19
N ARG A 153 -0.01 -10.42 -10.38
CA ARG A 153 -0.59 -11.10 -9.20
C ARG A 153 -1.11 -10.12 -8.14
N VAL A 154 -0.42 -8.99 -7.95
CA VAL A 154 -0.86 -7.95 -7.01
C VAL A 154 -2.19 -7.36 -7.46
N LEU A 155 -2.32 -6.97 -8.72
CA LEU A 155 -3.55 -6.42 -9.29
C LEU A 155 -4.70 -7.43 -9.23
N GLN A 156 -4.44 -8.70 -9.56
CA GLN A 156 -5.44 -9.76 -9.47
C GLN A 156 -5.96 -9.95 -8.03
N LYS A 157 -5.09 -9.88 -7.02
CA LYS A 157 -5.50 -9.90 -5.61
C LYS A 157 -6.38 -8.71 -5.22
N CYS A 158 -6.24 -7.59 -5.92
CA CYS A 158 -7.06 -6.39 -5.73
C CYS A 158 -8.32 -6.37 -6.62
N GLY A 159 -8.69 -7.51 -7.25
CA GLY A 159 -9.94 -7.67 -8.02
C GLY A 159 -9.82 -7.34 -9.51
N PHE A 160 -8.64 -6.93 -9.98
CA PHE A 160 -8.44 -6.71 -11.43
C PHE A 160 -8.44 -8.06 -12.17
N LYS A 161 -9.04 -8.08 -13.35
CA LYS A 161 -9.09 -9.24 -14.24
C LYS A 161 -8.34 -8.94 -15.53
N LEU A 162 -7.68 -9.93 -16.11
CA LEU A 162 -7.09 -9.80 -17.44
C LEU A 162 -8.20 -9.47 -18.44
N SER A 163 -7.98 -8.42 -19.21
CA SER A 163 -8.87 -8.04 -20.29
C SER A 163 -8.48 -8.82 -21.56
N HIS A 164 -9.43 -9.51 -22.17
CA HIS A 164 -9.20 -10.29 -23.38
C HIS A 164 -9.11 -9.42 -24.66
N SER A 165 -9.31 -8.08 -24.53
CA SER A 165 -9.49 -7.18 -25.68
C SER A 165 -8.20 -6.50 -26.19
N VAL A 166 -7.02 -6.85 -25.69
CA VAL A 166 -5.77 -6.17 -26.11
C VAL A 166 -5.20 -6.74 -27.41
N GLU A 167 -5.64 -7.93 -27.86
CA GLU A 167 -5.18 -8.49 -29.13
C GLU A 167 -5.74 -7.78 -30.36
N GLU A 168 -6.81 -6.97 -30.22
CA GLU A 168 -7.46 -6.27 -31.33
C GLU A 168 -7.11 -4.78 -31.45
N ALA A 169 -6.42 -4.18 -30.48
CA ALA A 169 -6.26 -2.72 -30.42
C ALA A 169 -4.86 -2.17 -30.74
N SER A 170 -3.88 -3.00 -31.04
CA SER A 170 -2.57 -2.48 -31.47
C SER A 170 -2.02 -3.21 -32.67
N ASN A 171 -2.19 -2.58 -33.84
CA ASN A 171 -1.29 -2.79 -34.99
C ASN A 171 0.11 -2.23 -34.72
N ASP A 172 0.42 -1.87 -33.46
CA ASP A 172 1.70 -1.30 -33.05
C ASP A 172 2.43 -2.24 -32.12
N ALA A 173 3.71 -2.36 -32.34
CA ALA A 173 4.70 -3.31 -31.89
C ALA A 173 4.90 -3.47 -30.37
N ASP A 174 3.92 -3.24 -29.51
CA ASP A 174 4.06 -3.42 -28.05
C ASP A 174 3.26 -4.62 -27.50
N ALA A 175 3.46 -5.79 -28.14
CA ALA A 175 3.02 -7.09 -27.62
C ALA A 175 3.62 -7.43 -26.22
N SER A 176 4.27 -6.47 -25.58
CA SER A 176 4.99 -6.62 -24.30
C SER A 176 4.14 -6.42 -23.07
N HIS A 177 2.93 -5.85 -23.17
CA HIS A 177 2.05 -5.54 -22.04
C HIS A 177 0.77 -6.38 -22.02
N VAL A 178 0.18 -6.51 -20.85
CA VAL A 178 -1.18 -7.00 -20.62
C VAL A 178 -2.02 -5.91 -19.98
N LEU A 179 -3.28 -5.83 -20.37
CA LEU A 179 -4.25 -4.93 -19.75
C LEU A 179 -5.07 -5.69 -18.72
N LEU A 180 -5.14 -5.15 -17.51
CA LEU A 180 -6.04 -5.63 -16.47
C LEU A 180 -7.13 -4.58 -16.22
N THR A 181 -8.33 -5.03 -15.88
CA THR A 181 -9.49 -4.15 -15.67
C THR A 181 -10.18 -4.47 -14.36
N LEU A 182 -10.52 -3.44 -13.60
CA LEU A 182 -11.42 -3.48 -12.45
C LEU A 182 -12.74 -2.82 -12.82
N THR A 183 -13.86 -3.59 -12.78
CA THR A 183 -15.18 -3.13 -13.24
C THR A 183 -16.18 -2.86 -12.11
N ALA A 184 -15.89 -3.34 -10.90
CA ALA A 184 -16.78 -3.18 -9.74
C ALA A 184 -15.96 -2.81 -8.49
#